data_2013d1a709e3030509d8b08d2ad5988a
#
_entry.id   2013d1a709e3030509d8b08d2ad5988a
#
_cell.length_a   1.000
_cell.length_b   1.000
_cell.length_c   1.000
_cell.angle_alpha   90.00
_cell.angle_beta   90.00
_cell.angle_gamma   90.00
#
_symmetry.space_group_name_H-M   'P 1'
#
loop_
_entity.id
_entity.type
_entity.pdbx_description
1 polymer ?
#
loop_
_entity_poly.entity_id
_entity_poly.type
_entity_poly.pdbx_seq_one_letter_code
_entity_poly.pdbx_strand_id
1 'polypeptide(L)'
;MVNKVYLVTPRGFCAGVEMAIKALSWMLKIYDETIYCYHEIVHNKWIVNKFEGHNVVFVEDPSEIPKGAIVMLSAHGTSPDVENEFNKKATLTINSVCPLVTKVHHEAKKYTDKGAQIIYVGHKGHDEALGAIGVSPENMHLVESINDVEDLNLKGETALLAQTTLAISEWEPIMNHSKKIYPNLSMPRKSDLCYATTNRQSAIVEILNKVNSVLVVGSDNSSNTKA
;
A
#
# COMPACT_ATOMS: atom_id res chain seq x y z
N MET A 1 -2.70 -2.24 38.66
CA MET A 1 -1.53 -3.12 38.32
C MET A 1 -1.92 -4.00 37.15
N VAL A 2 -1.02 -4.17 36.15
CA VAL A 2 -1.23 -5.11 35.04
C VAL A 2 -0.93 -6.51 35.56
N ASN A 3 -1.94 -7.39 35.56
CA ASN A 3 -1.80 -8.75 36.08
C ASN A 3 -1.43 -9.77 35.02
N LYS A 4 -1.77 -9.51 33.77
CA LYS A 4 -1.52 -10.41 32.63
C LYS A 4 -1.39 -9.64 31.34
N VAL A 5 -0.46 -10.03 30.49
CA VAL A 5 -0.25 -9.49 29.15
C VAL A 5 -0.43 -10.61 28.12
N TYR A 6 -1.27 -10.36 27.12
CA TYR A 6 -1.43 -11.23 25.97
C TYR A 6 -0.67 -10.64 24.77
N LEU A 7 0.19 -11.42 24.16
CA LEU A 7 0.83 -11.07 22.89
C LEU A 7 0.05 -11.69 21.75
N VAL A 8 -0.59 -10.83 20.95
CA VAL A 8 -1.36 -11.26 19.78
C VAL A 8 -0.44 -11.92 18.74
N THR A 9 -0.91 -12.97 18.10
CA THR A 9 -0.18 -13.70 17.04
C THR A 9 -1.15 -14.03 15.92
N PRO A 10 -0.82 -13.73 14.64
CA PRO A 10 0.45 -13.16 14.15
C PRO A 10 0.61 -11.66 14.47
N ARG A 11 1.84 -11.19 14.59
CA ARG A 11 2.22 -9.80 14.86
C ARG A 11 3.52 -9.43 14.15
N GLY A 12 3.91 -8.16 14.22
CA GLY A 12 5.17 -7.66 13.64
C GLY A 12 5.09 -7.47 12.12
N PHE A 13 6.22 -7.38 11.45
CA PHE A 13 6.28 -7.12 10.03
C PHE A 13 5.68 -8.25 9.19
N CYS A 14 5.06 -7.87 8.06
CA CYS A 14 4.67 -8.84 7.05
C CYS A 14 5.85 -9.15 6.12
N ALA A 15 5.71 -10.17 5.27
CA ALA A 15 6.75 -10.57 4.34
C ALA A 15 7.16 -9.44 3.39
N GLY A 16 6.21 -8.63 2.88
CA GLY A 16 6.50 -7.49 2.01
C GLY A 16 7.37 -6.44 2.69
N VAL A 17 7.02 -6.06 3.93
CA VAL A 17 7.82 -5.13 4.75
C VAL A 17 9.22 -5.70 5.03
N GLU A 18 9.33 -6.96 5.42
CA GLU A 18 10.62 -7.59 5.66
C GLU A 18 11.50 -7.64 4.41
N MET A 19 10.91 -7.93 3.25
CA MET A 19 11.63 -7.95 1.98
C MET A 19 12.19 -6.58 1.62
N ALA A 20 11.40 -5.51 1.73
CA ALA A 20 11.85 -4.16 1.46
C ALA A 20 12.99 -3.73 2.39
N ILE A 21 12.85 -3.96 3.71
CA ILE A 21 13.90 -3.67 4.70
C ILE A 21 15.18 -4.46 4.40
N LYS A 22 15.08 -5.74 4.06
CA LYS A 22 16.24 -6.58 3.73
C LYS A 22 16.91 -6.12 2.44
N ALA A 23 16.13 -5.76 1.41
CA ALA A 23 16.67 -5.27 0.15
C ALA A 23 17.47 -3.99 0.36
N LEU A 24 16.95 -2.99 1.07
CA LEU A 24 17.66 -1.77 1.39
C LEU A 24 18.91 -2.03 2.23
N SER A 25 18.81 -2.95 3.21
CA SER A 25 19.96 -3.34 4.03
C SER A 25 21.07 -4.04 3.22
N TRP A 26 20.72 -4.75 2.14
CA TRP A 26 21.70 -5.35 1.23
C TRP A 26 22.29 -4.31 0.28
N MET A 27 21.49 -3.38 -0.23
CA MET A 27 21.99 -2.27 -1.04
C MET A 27 23.10 -1.50 -0.29
N LEU A 28 22.87 -1.16 0.98
CA LEU A 28 23.85 -0.49 1.85
C LEU A 28 25.14 -1.27 2.10
N LYS A 29 25.16 -2.58 1.85
CA LYS A 29 26.38 -3.40 1.94
C LYS A 29 27.13 -3.51 0.63
N ILE A 30 26.46 -3.24 -0.49
CA ILE A 30 26.99 -3.42 -1.85
C ILE A 30 27.46 -2.10 -2.40
N TYR A 31 26.77 -1.00 -2.05
CA TYR A 31 27.01 0.32 -2.59
C TYR A 31 27.50 1.26 -1.49
N ASP A 32 28.60 1.95 -1.74
CA ASP A 32 29.14 3.00 -0.87
C ASP A 32 28.47 4.36 -1.13
N GLU A 33 27.75 4.50 -2.25
CA GLU A 33 27.03 5.69 -2.67
C GLU A 33 25.74 5.87 -1.86
N THR A 34 25.24 7.12 -1.82
CA THR A 34 23.95 7.41 -1.22
C THR A 34 22.82 6.73 -1.97
N ILE A 35 21.95 6.03 -1.23
CA ILE A 35 20.74 5.41 -1.75
C ILE A 35 19.56 6.36 -1.54
N TYR A 36 18.88 6.71 -2.61
CA TYR A 36 17.69 7.54 -2.56
C TYR A 36 16.44 6.64 -2.53
N CYS A 37 15.64 6.75 -1.47
CA CYS A 37 14.39 6.01 -1.35
C CYS A 37 13.21 6.93 -1.69
N TYR A 38 12.37 6.52 -2.64
CA TYR A 38 11.13 7.23 -2.94
C TYR A 38 10.08 6.88 -1.90
N HIS A 39 9.62 7.89 -1.18
CA HIS A 39 8.82 7.81 0.04
C HIS A 39 9.52 7.02 1.16
N GLU A 40 8.89 6.93 2.33
CA GLU A 40 9.33 6.00 3.37
C GLU A 40 9.33 4.57 2.82
N ILE A 41 10.43 3.83 3.00
CA ILE A 41 10.52 2.45 2.51
C ILE A 41 9.39 1.56 3.03
N VAL A 42 8.96 1.83 4.24
CA VAL A 42 7.81 1.27 4.93
C VAL A 42 7.29 2.30 5.94
N HIS A 43 5.98 2.36 6.18
CA HIS A 43 5.38 3.27 7.16
C HIS A 43 5.73 2.88 8.61
N ASN A 44 7.00 3.07 8.97
CA ASN A 44 7.52 2.81 10.30
C ASN A 44 8.69 3.77 10.61
N LYS A 45 8.41 4.82 11.38
CA LYS A 45 9.38 5.87 11.72
C LYS A 45 10.66 5.34 12.34
N TRP A 46 10.60 4.29 13.16
CA TRP A 46 11.81 3.70 13.75
C TRP A 46 12.72 3.10 12.68
N ILE A 47 12.16 2.43 11.67
CA ILE A 47 12.91 1.88 10.53
C ILE A 47 13.47 3.00 9.66
N VAL A 48 12.65 4.02 9.34
CA VAL A 48 13.07 5.18 8.55
C VAL A 48 14.26 5.88 9.22
N ASN A 49 14.14 6.28 10.48
CA ASN A 49 15.20 6.95 11.23
C ASN A 49 16.49 6.10 11.31
N LYS A 50 16.34 4.78 11.40
CA LYS A 50 17.50 3.88 11.38
C LYS A 50 18.26 3.95 10.05
N PHE A 51 17.55 4.02 8.93
CA PHE A 51 18.17 4.11 7.60
C PHE A 51 18.72 5.50 7.29
N GLU A 52 18.06 6.58 7.71
CA GLU A 52 18.57 7.95 7.59
C GLU A 52 19.95 8.13 8.21
N GLY A 53 20.27 7.38 9.29
CA GLY A 53 21.59 7.34 9.90
C GLY A 53 22.65 6.55 9.10
N HIS A 54 22.31 5.96 7.94
CA HIS A 54 23.15 5.02 7.21
C HIS A 54 23.22 5.30 5.70
N ASN A 55 23.47 6.53 5.31
CA ASN A 55 23.66 6.90 3.89
C ASN A 55 22.43 6.63 3.00
N VAL A 56 21.23 6.77 3.56
CA VAL A 56 19.94 6.74 2.87
C VAL A 56 19.28 8.11 2.95
N VAL A 57 18.76 8.59 1.82
CA VAL A 57 17.99 9.83 1.74
C VAL A 57 16.59 9.47 1.23
N PHE A 58 15.57 9.82 1.99
CA PHE A 58 14.18 9.70 1.56
C PHE A 58 13.78 10.95 0.78
N VAL A 59 13.13 10.74 -0.36
CA VAL A 59 12.72 11.79 -1.30
C VAL A 59 11.25 11.62 -1.65
N GLU A 60 10.57 12.73 -1.91
CA GLU A 60 9.15 12.76 -2.26
C GLU A 60 8.92 13.01 -3.76
N ASP A 61 9.97 13.44 -4.49
CA ASP A 61 9.87 13.78 -5.90
C ASP A 61 11.13 13.38 -6.68
N PRO A 62 10.98 12.88 -7.94
CA PRO A 62 12.13 12.54 -8.80
C PRO A 62 13.09 13.71 -9.06
N SER A 63 12.67 14.96 -8.88
CA SER A 63 13.57 16.11 -9.04
C SER A 63 14.65 16.20 -7.96
N GLU A 64 14.42 15.63 -6.79
CA GLU A 64 15.31 15.68 -5.64
C GLU A 64 16.56 14.80 -5.77
N ILE A 65 16.57 13.83 -6.69
CA ILE A 65 17.73 12.97 -6.89
C ILE A 65 18.73 13.55 -7.89
N PRO A 66 20.05 13.37 -7.68
CA PRO A 66 21.06 13.73 -8.66
C PRO A 66 21.03 12.76 -9.86
N LYS A 67 21.59 13.19 -10.99
CA LYS A 67 21.83 12.32 -12.14
C LYS A 67 22.83 11.22 -11.75
N GLY A 68 22.51 9.97 -12.10
CA GLY A 68 23.34 8.83 -11.78
C GLY A 68 23.09 8.24 -10.39
N ALA A 69 22.04 8.68 -9.69
CA ALA A 69 21.66 8.15 -8.37
C ALA A 69 21.36 6.64 -8.39
N ILE A 70 21.54 6.02 -7.23
CA ILE A 70 20.98 4.69 -6.91
C ILE A 70 19.65 4.91 -6.20
N VAL A 71 18.57 4.38 -6.75
CA VAL A 71 17.21 4.61 -6.26
C VAL A 71 16.56 3.32 -5.81
N MET A 72 15.82 3.39 -4.73
CA MET A 72 14.91 2.33 -4.28
C MET A 72 13.48 2.86 -4.19
N LEU A 73 12.55 2.19 -4.87
CA LEU A 73 11.12 2.46 -4.77
C LEU A 73 10.53 1.67 -3.61
N SER A 74 9.63 2.30 -2.87
CA SER A 74 9.07 1.76 -1.62
C SER A 74 8.17 0.53 -1.81
N ALA A 75 7.81 -0.11 -0.71
CA ALA A 75 6.92 -1.27 -0.71
C ALA A 75 5.48 -0.94 -1.13
N HIS A 76 5.09 0.33 -1.12
CA HIS A 76 3.72 0.80 -1.33
C HIS A 76 3.31 0.83 -2.82
N GLY A 77 4.28 0.75 -3.73
CA GLY A 77 4.05 0.88 -5.16
C GLY A 77 4.19 2.32 -5.65
N THR A 78 4.56 2.45 -6.90
CA THR A 78 4.81 3.73 -7.56
C THR A 78 4.05 3.74 -8.88
N SER A 79 3.50 4.88 -9.29
CA SER A 79 2.89 5.02 -10.60
C SER A 79 3.92 4.82 -11.71
N PRO A 80 3.52 4.29 -12.88
CA PRO A 80 4.44 4.05 -14.00
C PRO A 80 5.18 5.32 -14.45
N ASP A 81 4.52 6.46 -14.44
CA ASP A 81 5.11 7.74 -14.88
C ASP A 81 6.22 8.18 -13.92
N VAL A 82 5.97 8.12 -12.62
CA VAL A 82 6.97 8.47 -11.59
C VAL A 82 8.15 7.49 -11.62
N GLU A 83 7.89 6.18 -11.76
CA GLU A 83 8.97 5.17 -11.91
C GLU A 83 9.82 5.45 -13.16
N ASN A 84 9.19 5.83 -14.28
CA ASN A 84 9.90 6.21 -15.50
C ASN A 84 10.77 7.47 -15.31
N GLU A 85 10.31 8.45 -14.54
CA GLU A 85 11.09 9.65 -14.23
C GLU A 85 12.34 9.33 -13.39
N PHE A 86 12.21 8.48 -12.38
CA PHE A 86 13.37 7.96 -11.64
C PHE A 86 14.33 7.22 -12.57
N ASN A 87 13.84 6.33 -13.42
CA ASN A 87 14.65 5.55 -14.35
C ASN A 87 15.43 6.40 -15.36
N LYS A 88 14.92 7.58 -15.74
CA LYS A 88 15.65 8.52 -16.62
C LYS A 88 16.86 9.17 -15.95
N LYS A 89 16.84 9.33 -14.63
CA LYS A 89 17.89 10.00 -13.85
C LYS A 89 18.84 9.02 -13.16
N ALA A 90 18.33 7.90 -12.68
CA ALA A 90 19.06 6.92 -11.90
C ALA A 90 20.01 6.07 -12.81
N THR A 91 21.14 5.65 -12.25
CA THR A 91 21.96 4.58 -12.81
C THR A 91 21.37 3.21 -12.51
N LEU A 92 20.72 3.08 -11.36
CA LEU A 92 20.08 1.87 -10.90
C LEU A 92 18.79 2.21 -10.16
N THR A 93 17.69 1.58 -10.52
CA THR A 93 16.44 1.63 -9.76
C THR A 93 16.07 0.23 -9.28
N ILE A 94 15.95 0.04 -7.99
CA ILE A 94 15.46 -1.20 -7.37
C ILE A 94 14.02 -0.98 -6.93
N ASN A 95 13.10 -1.76 -7.48
CA ASN A 95 11.70 -1.72 -7.09
C ASN A 95 11.43 -2.76 -6.01
N SER A 96 11.07 -2.32 -4.79
CA SER A 96 10.77 -3.19 -3.64
C SER A 96 9.28 -3.32 -3.36
N VAL A 97 8.44 -3.00 -4.34
CA VAL A 97 6.99 -3.08 -4.21
C VAL A 97 6.54 -4.47 -3.73
N CYS A 98 5.58 -4.47 -2.82
CA CYS A 98 4.96 -5.70 -2.35
C CYS A 98 4.29 -6.45 -3.52
N PRO A 99 4.49 -7.77 -3.69
CA PRO A 99 3.86 -8.54 -4.78
C PRO A 99 2.33 -8.42 -4.82
N LEU A 100 1.68 -8.17 -3.68
CA LEU A 100 0.23 -7.97 -3.65
C LEU A 100 -0.16 -6.61 -4.23
N VAL A 101 0.62 -5.57 -3.99
CA VAL A 101 0.42 -4.25 -4.62
C VAL A 101 0.68 -4.34 -6.12
N THR A 102 1.74 -5.05 -6.54
CA THR A 102 1.98 -5.34 -7.96
C THR A 102 0.79 -6.03 -8.62
N LYS A 103 0.13 -6.96 -7.91
CA LYS A 103 -1.10 -7.61 -8.40
C LYS A 103 -2.20 -6.57 -8.64
N VAL A 104 -2.42 -5.64 -7.71
CA VAL A 104 -3.44 -4.58 -7.87
C VAL A 104 -3.14 -3.71 -9.08
N HIS A 105 -1.90 -3.28 -9.28
CA HIS A 105 -1.48 -2.53 -10.48
C HIS A 105 -1.72 -3.31 -11.78
N HIS A 106 -1.42 -4.62 -11.80
CA HIS A 106 -1.69 -5.47 -12.95
C HIS A 106 -3.19 -5.62 -13.24
N GLU A 107 -4.03 -5.79 -12.20
CA GLU A 107 -5.48 -5.86 -12.38
C GLU A 107 -6.05 -4.51 -12.85
N ALA A 108 -5.53 -3.39 -12.31
CA ALA A 108 -5.90 -2.04 -12.76
C ALA A 108 -5.64 -1.90 -14.26
N LYS A 109 -4.41 -2.18 -14.71
CA LYS A 109 -4.05 -2.14 -16.12
C LYS A 109 -4.93 -3.05 -16.97
N LYS A 110 -5.14 -4.28 -16.54
CA LYS A 110 -5.95 -5.28 -17.27
C LYS A 110 -7.41 -4.84 -17.43
N TYR A 111 -8.03 -4.22 -16.44
CA TYR A 111 -9.38 -3.70 -16.54
C TYR A 111 -9.42 -2.47 -17.44
N THR A 112 -8.46 -1.57 -17.31
CA THR A 112 -8.35 -0.38 -18.17
C THR A 112 -8.13 -0.73 -19.64
N ASP A 113 -7.28 -1.72 -19.94
CA ASP A 113 -7.04 -2.21 -21.29
C ASP A 113 -8.31 -2.79 -21.95
N LYS A 114 -9.33 -3.13 -21.14
CA LYS A 114 -10.67 -3.55 -21.60
C LYS A 114 -11.67 -2.39 -21.69
N GLY A 115 -11.26 -1.18 -21.40
CA GLY A 115 -12.12 0.00 -21.39
C GLY A 115 -13.00 0.14 -20.14
N ALA A 116 -12.70 -0.57 -19.06
CA ALA A 116 -13.47 -0.49 -17.83
C ALA A 116 -13.11 0.77 -17.02
N GLN A 117 -14.12 1.33 -16.35
CA GLN A 117 -13.93 2.29 -15.27
C GLN A 117 -13.69 1.53 -13.96
N ILE A 118 -12.79 2.01 -13.11
CA ILE A 118 -12.37 1.29 -11.90
C ILE A 118 -12.74 2.11 -10.67
N ILE A 119 -13.54 1.53 -9.80
CA ILE A 119 -13.75 2.01 -8.44
C ILE A 119 -12.58 1.48 -7.61
N TYR A 120 -11.76 2.36 -7.06
CA TYR A 120 -10.65 1.99 -6.20
C TYR A 120 -10.96 2.39 -4.76
N VAL A 121 -11.16 1.41 -3.89
CA VAL A 121 -11.41 1.65 -2.46
C VAL A 121 -10.07 1.80 -1.75
N GLY A 122 -9.83 2.95 -1.12
CA GLY A 122 -8.56 3.25 -0.47
C GLY A 122 -8.58 4.59 0.24
N HIS A 123 -7.51 4.91 0.94
CA HIS A 123 -7.39 6.16 1.68
C HIS A 123 -6.74 7.25 0.82
N LYS A 124 -7.38 8.41 0.75
CA LYS A 124 -6.88 9.57 0.02
C LYS A 124 -5.52 10.01 0.55
N GLY A 125 -4.57 10.19 -0.37
CA GLY A 125 -3.21 10.61 -0.03
C GLY A 125 -2.29 9.50 0.49
N HIS A 126 -2.77 8.25 0.58
CA HIS A 126 -1.91 7.12 0.91
C HIS A 126 -1.07 6.72 -0.31
N ASP A 127 0.23 6.45 -0.12
CA ASP A 127 1.19 6.13 -1.21
C ASP A 127 0.71 4.98 -2.10
N GLU A 128 0.15 3.91 -1.51
CA GLU A 128 -0.41 2.79 -2.28
C GLU A 128 -1.56 3.22 -3.18
N ALA A 129 -2.44 4.11 -2.69
CA ALA A 129 -3.56 4.62 -3.48
C ALA A 129 -3.07 5.53 -4.61
N LEU A 130 -2.11 6.41 -4.34
CA LEU A 130 -1.49 7.28 -5.35
C LEU A 130 -0.80 6.45 -6.44
N GLY A 131 -0.03 5.42 -6.05
CA GLY A 131 0.64 4.51 -6.98
C GLY A 131 -0.34 3.74 -7.85
N ALA A 132 -1.41 3.18 -7.26
CA ALA A 132 -2.41 2.41 -7.98
C ALA A 132 -3.21 3.29 -8.96
N ILE A 133 -3.72 4.44 -8.51
CA ILE A 133 -4.47 5.39 -9.36
C ILE A 133 -3.61 5.86 -10.53
N GLY A 134 -2.32 6.10 -10.29
CA GLY A 134 -1.37 6.50 -11.31
C GLY A 134 -1.14 5.47 -12.44
N VAL A 135 -1.64 4.24 -12.30
CA VAL A 135 -1.66 3.26 -13.40
C VAL A 135 -2.60 3.69 -14.53
N SER A 136 -3.74 4.30 -14.18
CA SER A 136 -4.71 4.80 -15.14
C SER A 136 -5.56 5.92 -14.51
N PRO A 137 -5.01 7.14 -14.37
CA PRO A 137 -5.66 8.22 -13.64
C PRO A 137 -7.05 8.62 -14.17
N GLU A 138 -7.25 8.49 -15.49
CA GLU A 138 -8.52 8.86 -16.14
C GLU A 138 -9.63 7.84 -15.92
N ASN A 139 -9.29 6.58 -15.57
CA ASN A 139 -10.23 5.48 -15.43
C ASN A 139 -10.39 4.99 -13.99
N MET A 140 -9.58 5.47 -13.05
CA MET A 140 -9.62 5.04 -11.66
C MET A 140 -10.19 6.12 -10.75
N HIS A 141 -11.22 5.77 -10.00
CA HIS A 141 -11.97 6.65 -9.12
C HIS A 141 -11.78 6.21 -7.67
N LEU A 142 -11.07 7.03 -6.88
CA LEU A 142 -10.88 6.77 -5.46
C LEU A 142 -12.18 6.97 -4.69
N VAL A 143 -12.52 6.01 -3.85
CA VAL A 143 -13.64 6.08 -2.91
C VAL A 143 -13.18 5.66 -1.52
N GLU A 144 -13.64 6.38 -0.49
CA GLU A 144 -13.37 6.10 0.91
C GLU A 144 -14.65 5.68 1.65
N SER A 145 -15.82 5.93 1.05
CA SER A 145 -17.12 5.71 1.67
C SER A 145 -18.19 5.25 0.67
N ILE A 146 -19.32 4.81 1.21
CA ILE A 146 -20.51 4.49 0.43
C ILE A 146 -21.00 5.72 -0.35
N ASN A 147 -20.98 6.89 0.26
CA ASN A 147 -21.44 8.14 -0.38
C ASN A 147 -20.60 8.46 -1.62
N ASP A 148 -19.28 8.24 -1.55
CA ASP A 148 -18.41 8.45 -2.72
C ASP A 148 -18.82 7.54 -3.88
N VAL A 149 -19.25 6.30 -3.60
CA VAL A 149 -19.74 5.39 -4.64
C VAL A 149 -21.05 5.87 -5.25
N GLU A 150 -21.94 6.45 -4.44
CA GLU A 150 -23.22 7.03 -4.90
C GLU A 150 -23.02 8.25 -5.80
N ASP A 151 -22.00 9.04 -5.52
CA ASP A 151 -21.64 10.21 -6.32
C ASP A 151 -21.02 9.84 -7.68
N LEU A 152 -20.54 8.60 -7.85
CA LEU A 152 -20.01 8.12 -9.11
C LEU A 152 -21.16 7.80 -10.10
N ASN A 153 -21.06 8.33 -11.30
CA ASN A 153 -21.99 8.03 -12.38
C ASN A 153 -21.27 7.33 -13.53
N LEU A 154 -20.70 6.16 -13.22
CA LEU A 154 -19.89 5.40 -14.18
C LEU A 154 -20.79 4.70 -15.20
N LYS A 155 -20.36 4.69 -16.46
CA LYS A 155 -21.05 4.02 -17.57
C LYS A 155 -20.14 2.95 -18.18
N GLY A 156 -20.78 1.88 -18.65
CA GLY A 156 -20.07 0.78 -19.32
C GLY A 156 -19.55 -0.26 -18.35
N GLU A 157 -18.45 -0.92 -18.74
CA GLU A 157 -17.77 -1.91 -17.92
C GLU A 157 -17.18 -1.24 -16.67
N THR A 158 -17.45 -1.84 -15.51
CA THR A 158 -16.97 -1.30 -14.23
C THR A 158 -16.26 -2.40 -13.46
N ALA A 159 -15.14 -2.07 -12.83
CA ALA A 159 -14.40 -2.98 -11.97
C ALA A 159 -14.20 -2.39 -10.56
N LEU A 160 -13.97 -3.23 -9.57
CA LEU A 160 -13.70 -2.82 -8.20
C LEU A 160 -12.36 -3.40 -7.75
N LEU A 161 -11.48 -2.52 -7.30
CA LEU A 161 -10.18 -2.83 -6.70
C LEU A 161 -10.07 -2.20 -5.32
N ALA A 162 -9.11 -2.64 -4.52
CA ALA A 162 -8.92 -2.14 -3.17
C ALA A 162 -7.45 -1.96 -2.81
N GLN A 163 -7.18 -0.97 -1.96
CA GLN A 163 -5.94 -0.84 -1.21
C GLN A 163 -5.74 -2.08 -0.34
N THR A 164 -4.53 -2.63 -0.35
CA THR A 164 -4.26 -3.94 0.26
C THR A 164 -4.35 -3.95 1.78
N THR A 165 -4.26 -2.79 2.42
CA THR A 165 -4.20 -2.60 3.87
C THR A 165 -5.51 -2.15 4.52
N LEU A 166 -6.62 -2.15 3.79
CA LEU A 166 -7.93 -1.80 4.34
C LEU A 166 -8.40 -2.80 5.40
N ALA A 167 -9.16 -2.31 6.38
CA ALA A 167 -9.91 -3.16 7.28
C ALA A 167 -11.07 -3.84 6.53
N ILE A 168 -11.41 -5.08 6.95
CA ILE A 168 -12.58 -5.78 6.41
C ILE A 168 -13.85 -4.96 6.65
N SER A 169 -13.96 -4.33 7.82
CA SER A 169 -15.08 -3.48 8.21
C SER A 169 -15.24 -2.21 7.35
N GLU A 170 -14.16 -1.73 6.73
CA GLU A 170 -14.20 -0.61 5.77
C GLU A 170 -14.55 -1.12 4.36
N TRP A 171 -13.91 -2.21 3.95
CA TRP A 171 -14.04 -2.77 2.62
C TRP A 171 -15.44 -3.36 2.33
N GLU A 172 -15.95 -4.24 3.21
CA GLU A 172 -17.18 -5.00 2.92
C GLU A 172 -18.42 -4.13 2.68
N PRO A 173 -18.70 -3.06 3.46
CA PRO A 173 -19.83 -2.19 3.20
C PRO A 173 -19.76 -1.52 1.82
N ILE A 174 -18.58 -0.99 1.45
CA ILE A 174 -18.37 -0.31 0.17
C ILE A 174 -18.50 -1.31 -0.98
N MET A 175 -17.87 -2.48 -0.88
CA MET A 175 -17.96 -3.55 -1.87
C MET A 175 -19.41 -3.99 -2.09
N ASN A 176 -20.15 -4.24 -1.02
CA ASN A 176 -21.53 -4.71 -1.10
C ASN A 176 -22.46 -3.65 -1.70
N HIS A 177 -22.21 -2.38 -1.40
CA HIS A 177 -22.96 -1.27 -1.96
C HIS A 177 -22.64 -1.06 -3.45
N SER A 178 -21.36 -1.11 -3.82
CA SER A 178 -20.92 -1.03 -5.22
C SER A 178 -21.57 -2.11 -6.10
N LYS A 179 -21.68 -3.35 -5.58
CA LYS A 179 -22.39 -4.44 -6.29
C LYS A 179 -23.89 -4.17 -6.52
N LYS A 180 -24.53 -3.40 -5.65
CA LYS A 180 -25.95 -3.03 -5.82
C LYS A 180 -26.12 -1.95 -6.89
N ILE A 181 -25.23 -0.97 -6.92
CA ILE A 181 -25.28 0.14 -7.89
C ILE A 181 -24.81 -0.31 -9.27
N TYR A 182 -23.79 -1.17 -9.34
CA TYR A 182 -23.17 -1.66 -10.57
C TYR A 182 -23.38 -3.19 -10.70
N PRO A 183 -24.49 -3.68 -11.26
CA PRO A 183 -24.82 -5.12 -11.28
C PRO A 183 -23.81 -5.98 -12.04
N ASN A 184 -23.10 -5.40 -13.03
CA ASN A 184 -22.07 -6.06 -13.82
C ASN A 184 -20.64 -5.79 -13.31
N LEU A 185 -20.49 -5.41 -12.03
CA LEU A 185 -19.22 -5.08 -11.43
C LEU A 185 -18.25 -6.26 -11.49
N SER A 186 -17.15 -6.06 -12.18
CA SER A 186 -16.04 -7.03 -12.23
C SER A 186 -15.14 -6.90 -11.00
N MET A 187 -14.66 -8.02 -10.49
CA MET A 187 -13.73 -8.06 -9.36
C MET A 187 -12.60 -9.06 -9.63
N PRO A 188 -11.42 -8.87 -9.04
CA PRO A 188 -10.37 -9.86 -9.08
C PRO A 188 -10.84 -11.22 -8.52
N ARG A 189 -10.32 -12.32 -9.08
CA ARG A 189 -10.64 -13.69 -8.59
C ARG A 189 -10.18 -13.92 -7.14
N LYS A 190 -9.11 -13.27 -6.73
CA LYS A 190 -8.57 -13.30 -5.36
C LYS A 190 -8.68 -11.91 -4.76
N SER A 191 -9.01 -11.84 -3.47
CA SER A 191 -9.07 -10.57 -2.72
C SER A 191 -7.81 -9.74 -2.92
N ASP A 192 -7.98 -8.42 -2.95
CA ASP A 192 -6.86 -7.47 -2.90
C ASP A 192 -6.37 -7.26 -1.46
N LEU A 193 -7.23 -7.53 -0.47
CA LEU A 193 -6.84 -7.37 0.93
C LEU A 193 -5.71 -8.32 1.31
N CYS A 194 -4.73 -7.80 2.02
CA CYS A 194 -3.55 -8.54 2.45
C CYS A 194 -3.88 -9.51 3.59
N TYR A 195 -3.55 -10.79 3.42
CA TYR A 195 -3.68 -11.79 4.49
C TYR A 195 -2.96 -11.39 5.77
N ALA A 196 -1.85 -10.66 5.67
CA ALA A 196 -1.14 -10.17 6.85
C ALA A 196 -1.98 -9.17 7.62
N THR A 197 -2.75 -8.32 6.93
CA THR A 197 -3.69 -7.38 7.56
C THR A 197 -4.87 -8.12 8.16
N THR A 198 -5.59 -8.91 7.37
CA THR A 198 -6.80 -9.60 7.81
C THR A 198 -6.53 -10.58 8.97
N ASN A 199 -5.44 -11.36 8.91
CA ASN A 199 -5.10 -12.30 9.98
C ASN A 199 -4.74 -11.60 11.29
N ARG A 200 -4.08 -10.42 11.24
CA ARG A 200 -3.76 -9.65 12.45
C ARG A 200 -5.01 -9.04 13.06
N GLN A 201 -5.92 -8.51 12.25
CA GLN A 201 -7.20 -8.00 12.71
C GLN A 201 -8.02 -9.10 13.38
N SER A 202 -8.16 -10.27 12.75
CA SER A 202 -8.84 -11.43 13.33
C SER A 202 -8.23 -11.85 14.67
N ALA A 203 -6.90 -11.89 14.75
CA ALA A 203 -6.20 -12.27 15.97
C ALA A 203 -6.41 -11.26 17.12
N ILE A 204 -6.59 -9.97 16.81
CA ILE A 204 -6.98 -8.98 17.84
C ILE A 204 -8.41 -9.25 18.32
N VAL A 205 -9.35 -9.47 17.40
CA VAL A 205 -10.75 -9.74 17.74
C VAL A 205 -10.89 -10.95 18.67
N GLU A 206 -10.10 -12.02 18.45
CA GLU A 206 -10.11 -13.23 19.31
C GLU A 206 -9.73 -12.98 20.78
N ILE A 207 -9.00 -11.90 21.07
CA ILE A 207 -8.56 -11.59 22.44
C ILE A 207 -9.40 -10.51 23.11
N LEU A 208 -10.25 -9.78 22.39
CA LEU A 208 -11.00 -8.63 22.96
C LEU A 208 -11.78 -8.98 24.22
N ASN A 209 -12.39 -10.17 24.27
CA ASN A 209 -13.14 -10.65 25.42
C ASN A 209 -12.26 -11.11 26.61
N LYS A 210 -10.93 -11.13 26.43
CA LYS A 210 -9.97 -11.62 27.45
C LYS A 210 -9.16 -10.48 28.08
N VAL A 211 -9.31 -9.26 27.55
CA VAL A 211 -8.50 -8.10 27.94
C VAL A 211 -9.37 -6.87 28.22
N ASN A 212 -8.89 -5.99 29.07
CA ASN A 212 -9.57 -4.72 29.39
C ASN A 212 -9.01 -3.56 28.58
N SER A 213 -7.82 -3.74 27.97
CA SER A 213 -7.15 -2.73 27.16
C SER A 213 -6.30 -3.40 26.09
N VAL A 214 -6.22 -2.77 24.93
CA VAL A 214 -5.34 -3.16 23.82
C VAL A 214 -4.34 -2.04 23.57
N LEU A 215 -3.07 -2.40 23.48
CA LEU A 215 -2.01 -1.48 23.06
C LEU A 215 -1.58 -1.84 21.65
N VAL A 216 -1.83 -0.93 20.70
CA VAL A 216 -1.35 -1.01 19.33
C VAL A 216 -0.07 -0.17 19.21
N VAL A 217 1.00 -0.77 18.69
CA VAL A 217 2.29 -0.11 18.47
C VAL A 217 2.56 -0.01 16.99
N GLY A 218 2.72 1.20 16.49
CA GLY A 218 2.98 1.49 15.08
C GLY A 218 3.15 2.97 14.81
N SER A 219 3.20 3.35 13.54
CA SER A 219 3.30 4.75 13.09
C SER A 219 1.94 5.28 12.65
N ASP A 220 1.72 6.59 12.83
CA ASP A 220 0.44 7.26 12.53
C ASP A 220 0.06 7.21 11.04
N ASN A 221 1.05 7.12 10.14
CA ASN A 221 0.84 7.01 8.70
C ASN A 221 0.67 5.56 8.21
N SER A 222 0.73 4.58 9.10
CA SER A 222 0.53 3.17 8.75
C SER A 222 -0.95 2.79 8.76
N SER A 223 -1.54 2.46 7.61
CA SER A 223 -2.90 1.91 7.51
C SER A 223 -3.08 0.66 8.36
N ASN A 224 -2.09 -0.23 8.41
CA ASN A 224 -2.11 -1.42 9.26
C ASN A 224 -2.14 -1.12 10.77
N THR A 225 -1.74 0.07 11.19
CA THR A 225 -1.79 0.50 12.59
C THR A 225 -3.16 1.08 12.94
N LYS A 226 -3.80 1.74 11.97
CA LYS A 226 -5.10 2.42 12.15
C LYS A 226 -6.30 1.48 11.97
N ALA A 227 -6.18 0.47 11.10
CA ALA A 227 -7.23 -0.47 10.69
C ALA A 227 -7.76 -1.40 11.80
#